data_5f8f0f8675df621ae4e34feb6df62451
#
_entry.id   5f8f0f8675df621ae4e34feb6df62451
#
_cell.length_a   1.000
_cell.length_b   1.000
_cell.length_c   1.000
_cell.angle_alpha   90.00
_cell.angle_beta   90.00
_cell.angle_gamma   90.00
#
_symmetry.space_group_name_H-M   'P 1'
#
loop_
_entity.id
_entity.type
_entity.pdbx_description
1 polymer ?
#
loop_
_entity_poly.entity_id
_entity_poly.type
_entity_poly.pdbx_seq_one_letter_code
_entity_poly.pdbx_strand_id
1 'polypeptide(L)'
;MTDNSANNKRIAINTILLYIRMLFTMVISLYTSRVILQVLGADDFGIYNVVGGVVVLFSFLTNAMTSSTQRFLNYNLGLKNESKVSHIFNVSILTHFTIFLLVLLLSETVGLWFVMTQLNIPVGRETATMWVYQMSVVTTLIGIMVIPYRASIIAAERMS
;
A
#
# COMPACT_ATOMS: atom_id res chain seq x y z
N MET A 1 -38.40 9.86 11.34
CA MET A 1 -37.42 10.95 11.60
C MET A 1 -36.35 10.57 12.65
N THR A 2 -36.51 9.49 13.38
CA THR A 2 -35.55 9.03 14.43
C THR A 2 -34.32 8.28 13.94
N ASP A 3 -34.36 7.76 12.72
CA ASP A 3 -33.27 6.92 12.16
C ASP A 3 -32.04 7.75 11.71
N ASN A 4 -32.25 8.98 11.23
CA ASN A 4 -31.17 9.86 10.78
C ASN A 4 -30.26 10.35 11.94
N SER A 5 -30.81 10.55 13.12
CA SER A 5 -30.04 11.01 14.30
C SER A 5 -29.10 9.94 14.82
N ALA A 6 -29.55 8.68 14.90
CA ALA A 6 -28.73 7.54 15.33
C ALA A 6 -27.62 7.26 14.29
N ASN A 7 -27.92 7.39 13.01
CA ASN A 7 -26.94 7.16 11.94
C ASN A 7 -25.87 8.28 11.93
N ASN A 8 -26.28 9.54 12.11
CA ASN A 8 -25.35 10.67 12.20
C ASN A 8 -24.42 10.54 13.44
N LYS A 9 -24.94 10.07 14.58
CA LYS A 9 -24.12 9.82 15.77
C LYS A 9 -23.08 8.71 15.54
N ARG A 10 -23.46 7.61 14.88
CA ARG A 10 -22.52 6.54 14.52
C ARG A 10 -21.43 7.04 13.56
N ILE A 11 -21.81 7.82 12.55
CA ILE A 11 -20.85 8.42 11.61
C ILE A 11 -19.89 9.35 12.36
N ALA A 12 -20.40 10.22 13.23
CA ALA A 12 -19.57 11.14 14.01
C ALA A 12 -18.57 10.38 14.91
N ILE A 13 -19.03 9.35 15.63
CA ILE A 13 -18.16 8.52 16.49
C ILE A 13 -17.09 7.82 15.66
N ASN A 14 -17.46 7.18 14.55
CA ASN A 14 -16.51 6.50 13.68
C ASN A 14 -15.48 7.47 13.10
N THR A 15 -15.90 8.66 12.72
CA THR A 15 -15.00 9.72 12.22
C THR A 15 -14.01 10.16 13.31
N ILE A 16 -14.47 10.38 14.52
CA ILE A 16 -13.59 10.74 15.66
C ILE A 16 -12.58 9.62 15.94
N LEU A 17 -13.03 8.36 15.97
CA LEU A 17 -12.14 7.21 16.17
C LEU A 17 -11.08 7.09 15.05
N LEU A 18 -11.46 7.37 13.81
CA LEU A 18 -10.52 7.41 12.69
C LEU A 18 -9.47 8.52 12.86
N TYR A 19 -9.88 9.73 13.28
CA TYR A 19 -8.94 10.82 13.56
C TYR A 19 -8.00 10.48 14.72
N ILE A 20 -8.51 9.92 15.82
CA ILE A 20 -7.68 9.49 16.96
C ILE A 20 -6.66 8.44 16.52
N ARG A 21 -7.09 7.43 15.76
CA ARG A 21 -6.21 6.42 15.18
C ARG A 21 -5.12 7.04 14.29
N MET A 22 -5.51 8.01 13.44
CA MET A 22 -4.60 8.69 12.53
C MET A 22 -3.56 9.51 13.30
N LEU A 23 -3.98 10.28 14.31
CA LEU A 23 -3.07 11.02 15.18
C LEU A 23 -2.11 10.11 15.94
N PHE A 24 -2.63 9.01 16.51
CA PHE A 24 -1.79 8.03 17.20
C PHE A 24 -0.75 7.40 16.28
N THR A 25 -1.15 6.99 15.07
CA THR A 25 -0.25 6.46 14.06
C THR A 25 0.81 7.49 13.66
N MET A 26 0.43 8.76 13.52
CA MET A 26 1.35 9.85 13.18
C MET A 26 2.40 10.07 14.28
N VAL A 27 1.99 10.09 15.54
CA VAL A 27 2.91 10.23 16.69
C VAL A 27 3.90 9.06 16.75
N ILE A 28 3.40 7.83 16.60
CA ILE A 28 4.27 6.64 16.55
C ILE A 28 5.25 6.73 15.38
N SER A 29 4.78 7.13 14.20
CA SER A 29 5.62 7.25 13.00
C SER A 29 6.74 8.29 13.19
N LEU A 30 6.42 9.45 13.76
CA LEU A 30 7.42 10.48 14.06
C LEU A 30 8.44 10.00 15.10
N TYR A 31 7.97 9.35 16.17
CA TYR A 31 8.86 8.79 17.18
C TYR A 31 9.76 7.70 16.59
N THR A 32 9.20 6.78 15.81
CA THR A 32 9.95 5.72 15.14
C THR A 32 11.00 6.28 14.18
N SER A 33 10.65 7.28 13.36
CA SER A 33 11.60 7.93 12.47
C SER A 33 12.77 8.56 13.22
N ARG A 34 12.50 9.19 14.37
CA ARG A 34 13.54 9.75 15.23
C ARG A 34 14.48 8.66 15.79
N VAL A 35 13.91 7.58 16.30
CA VAL A 35 14.69 6.46 16.85
C VAL A 35 15.54 5.81 15.76
N ILE A 36 14.97 5.57 14.58
CA ILE A 36 15.70 5.00 13.44
C ILE A 36 16.87 5.92 13.05
N LEU A 37 16.64 7.23 12.94
CA LEU A 37 17.69 8.18 12.62
C LEU A 37 18.82 8.19 13.68
N GLN A 38 18.48 8.09 14.95
CA GLN A 38 19.45 8.05 16.04
C GLN A 38 20.28 6.76 16.06
N VAL A 39 19.67 5.62 15.71
CA VAL A 39 20.34 4.30 15.73
C VAL A 39 21.14 4.06 14.47
N LEU A 40 20.60 4.39 13.30
CA LEU A 40 21.27 4.18 12.01
C LEU A 40 22.30 5.28 11.67
N GLY A 41 22.10 6.49 12.19
CA GLY A 41 22.84 7.67 11.74
C GLY A 41 22.27 8.24 10.44
N ALA A 42 22.81 9.40 10.02
CA ALA A 42 22.30 10.13 8.88
C ALA A 42 22.47 9.38 7.54
N ASP A 43 23.62 8.72 7.37
CA ASP A 43 23.98 8.06 6.12
C ASP A 43 23.08 6.82 5.86
N ASP A 44 22.98 5.92 6.84
CA ASP A 44 22.15 4.71 6.69
C ASP A 44 20.66 5.04 6.66
N PHE A 45 20.21 6.06 7.39
CA PHE A 45 18.85 6.58 7.31
C PHE A 45 18.56 7.20 5.93
N GLY A 46 19.54 7.89 5.35
CA GLY A 46 19.47 8.41 3.99
C GLY A 46 19.30 7.28 2.96
N ILE A 47 20.13 6.25 3.03
CA ILE A 47 20.03 5.06 2.16
C ILE A 47 18.64 4.42 2.28
N TYR A 48 18.18 4.17 3.51
CA TYR A 48 16.86 3.59 3.76
C TYR A 48 15.72 4.39 3.10
N ASN A 49 15.75 5.73 3.23
CA ASN A 49 14.69 6.58 2.66
C ASN A 49 14.77 6.68 1.14
N VAL A 50 15.96 6.83 0.57
CA VAL A 50 16.13 6.95 -0.89
C VAL A 50 15.78 5.64 -1.57
N VAL A 51 16.32 4.53 -1.09
CA VAL A 51 16.07 3.20 -1.65
C VAL A 51 14.60 2.79 -1.49
N GLY A 52 14.03 3.01 -0.28
CA GLY A 52 12.60 2.79 -0.04
C GLY A 52 11.73 3.70 -0.89
N GLY A 53 12.15 4.97 -1.10
CA GLY A 53 11.43 5.95 -1.92
C GLY A 53 11.29 5.54 -3.38
N VAL A 54 12.31 4.94 -3.98
CA VAL A 54 12.23 4.40 -5.36
C VAL A 54 11.10 3.38 -5.48
N VAL A 55 10.96 2.53 -4.47
CA VAL A 55 9.93 1.47 -4.48
C VAL A 55 8.53 2.04 -4.18
N VAL A 56 8.44 3.09 -3.36
CA VAL A 56 7.17 3.78 -3.05
C VAL A 56 6.54 4.42 -4.31
N LEU A 57 7.33 4.76 -5.33
CA LEU A 57 6.79 5.26 -6.60
C LEU A 57 5.78 4.28 -7.23
N PHE A 58 5.96 2.98 -7.04
CA PHE A 58 5.02 1.98 -7.53
C PHE A 58 3.70 1.94 -6.74
N SER A 59 3.64 2.50 -5.53
CA SER A 59 2.42 2.53 -4.71
C SER A 59 1.34 3.46 -5.28
N PHE A 60 1.70 4.40 -6.16
CA PHE A 60 0.73 5.19 -6.92
C PHE A 60 -0.21 4.31 -7.75
N LEU A 61 0.33 3.29 -8.42
CA LEU A 61 -0.47 2.34 -9.20
C LEU A 61 -1.46 1.57 -8.30
N THR A 62 -1.04 1.20 -7.09
CA THR A 62 -1.88 0.41 -6.19
C THR A 62 -3.14 1.15 -5.73
N ASN A 63 -3.05 2.46 -5.46
CA ASN A 63 -4.18 3.27 -5.02
C ASN A 63 -5.24 3.45 -6.12
N ALA A 64 -4.81 3.75 -7.35
CA ALA A 64 -5.69 3.89 -8.50
C ALA A 64 -6.46 2.60 -8.79
N MET A 65 -5.77 1.45 -8.70
CA MET A 65 -6.36 0.15 -8.97
C MET A 65 -7.29 -0.33 -7.87
N THR A 66 -6.97 -0.06 -6.59
CA THR A 66 -7.87 -0.36 -5.47
C THR A 66 -9.21 0.35 -5.67
N SER A 67 -9.19 1.65 -5.97
CA SER A 67 -10.41 2.45 -6.17
C SER A 67 -11.23 1.94 -7.36
N SER A 68 -10.58 1.56 -8.46
CA SER A 68 -11.24 0.99 -9.63
C SER A 68 -11.91 -0.35 -9.31
N THR A 69 -11.17 -1.28 -8.71
CA THR A 69 -11.69 -2.60 -8.34
C THR A 69 -12.86 -2.49 -7.35
N GLN A 70 -12.75 -1.63 -6.33
CA GLN A 70 -13.83 -1.34 -5.40
C GLN A 70 -15.11 -0.85 -6.09
N ARG A 71 -14.97 0.08 -7.04
CA ARG A 71 -16.12 0.64 -7.75
C ARG A 71 -16.88 -0.45 -8.52
N PHE A 72 -16.17 -1.33 -9.23
CA PHE A 72 -16.81 -2.42 -9.97
C PHE A 72 -17.45 -3.46 -9.03
N LEU A 73 -16.80 -3.80 -7.95
CA LEU A 73 -17.35 -4.71 -6.94
C LEU A 73 -18.60 -4.13 -6.29
N ASN A 74 -18.55 -2.88 -5.81
CA ASN A 74 -19.67 -2.20 -5.17
C ASN A 74 -20.89 -2.12 -6.10
N TYR A 75 -20.69 -1.82 -7.38
CA TYR A 75 -21.78 -1.74 -8.36
C TYR A 75 -22.48 -3.08 -8.53
N ASN A 76 -21.73 -4.17 -8.70
CA ASN A 76 -22.31 -5.50 -8.94
C ASN A 76 -22.87 -6.15 -7.66
N LEU A 77 -22.30 -5.85 -6.48
CA LEU A 77 -22.90 -6.20 -5.20
C LEU A 77 -24.24 -5.50 -5.01
N GLY A 78 -24.36 -4.22 -5.35
CA GLY A 78 -25.62 -3.48 -5.31
C GLY A 78 -26.71 -4.07 -6.22
N LEU A 79 -26.32 -4.67 -7.35
CA LEU A 79 -27.21 -5.39 -8.26
C LEU A 79 -27.52 -6.84 -7.80
N LYS A 80 -26.96 -7.30 -6.68
CA LYS A 80 -27.08 -8.68 -6.17
C LYS A 80 -26.70 -9.75 -7.21
N ASN A 81 -25.73 -9.45 -8.06
CA ASN A 81 -25.27 -10.33 -9.12
C ASN A 81 -23.98 -11.06 -8.70
N GLU A 82 -24.14 -12.12 -7.91
CA GLU A 82 -23.02 -12.88 -7.34
C GLU A 82 -22.09 -13.47 -8.40
N SER A 83 -22.61 -13.91 -9.54
CA SER A 83 -21.81 -14.43 -10.66
C SER A 83 -20.85 -13.36 -11.22
N LYS A 84 -21.35 -12.15 -11.42
CA LYS A 84 -20.50 -11.03 -11.87
C LYS A 84 -19.51 -10.58 -10.82
N VAL A 85 -19.87 -10.59 -9.55
CA VAL A 85 -18.95 -10.27 -8.44
C VAL A 85 -17.77 -11.23 -8.43
N SER A 86 -18.03 -12.55 -8.51
CA SER A 86 -16.99 -13.57 -8.60
C SER A 86 -16.11 -13.40 -9.84
N HIS A 87 -16.72 -13.13 -10.99
CA HIS A 87 -15.96 -12.86 -12.23
C HIS A 87 -15.04 -11.64 -12.10
N ILE A 88 -15.55 -10.52 -11.58
CA ILE A 88 -14.77 -9.29 -11.38
C ILE A 88 -13.62 -9.54 -10.41
N PHE A 89 -13.85 -10.29 -9.33
CA PHE A 89 -12.81 -10.65 -8.37
C PHE A 89 -11.68 -11.46 -9.05
N ASN A 90 -12.03 -12.48 -9.84
CA ASN A 90 -11.05 -13.30 -10.55
C ASN A 90 -10.25 -12.48 -11.59
N VAL A 91 -10.94 -11.63 -12.35
CA VAL A 91 -10.28 -10.72 -13.30
C VAL A 91 -9.36 -9.74 -12.57
N SER A 92 -9.78 -9.24 -11.41
CA SER A 92 -8.94 -8.38 -10.58
C SER A 92 -7.68 -9.09 -10.10
N ILE A 93 -7.78 -10.34 -9.64
CA ILE A 93 -6.60 -11.14 -9.24
C ILE A 93 -5.64 -11.30 -10.43
N LEU A 94 -6.15 -11.68 -11.59
CA LEU A 94 -5.32 -11.87 -12.79
C LEU A 94 -4.61 -10.57 -13.21
N THR A 95 -5.34 -9.45 -13.18
CA THR A 95 -4.79 -8.13 -13.49
C THR A 95 -3.69 -7.74 -12.51
N HIS A 96 -3.92 -7.92 -11.20
CA HIS A 96 -2.90 -7.60 -10.19
C HIS A 96 -1.70 -8.54 -10.25
N PHE A 97 -1.91 -9.79 -10.62
CA PHE A 97 -0.80 -10.72 -10.86
C PHE A 97 0.05 -10.30 -12.07
N THR A 98 -0.59 -9.83 -13.15
CA THR A 98 0.15 -9.27 -14.30
C THR A 98 0.97 -8.05 -13.91
N ILE A 99 0.39 -7.14 -13.10
CA ILE A 99 1.11 -5.96 -12.59
C ILE A 99 2.24 -6.36 -11.65
N PHE A 100 2.03 -7.36 -10.79
CA PHE A 100 3.06 -7.93 -9.93
C PHE A 100 4.28 -8.37 -10.75
N LEU A 101 4.07 -9.14 -11.82
CA LEU A 101 5.16 -9.58 -12.70
C LEU A 101 5.86 -8.41 -13.39
N LEU A 102 5.10 -7.41 -13.82
CA LEU A 102 5.63 -6.23 -14.49
C LEU A 102 6.47 -5.37 -13.52
N VAL A 103 5.97 -5.13 -12.31
CA VAL A 103 6.69 -4.40 -11.27
C VAL A 103 7.93 -5.18 -10.81
N LEU A 104 7.83 -6.50 -10.65
CA LEU A 104 8.98 -7.35 -10.33
C LEU A 104 10.07 -7.20 -11.41
N LEU A 105 9.72 -7.33 -12.68
CA LEU A 105 10.67 -7.20 -13.78
C LEU A 105 11.30 -5.80 -13.82
N LEU A 106 10.51 -4.74 -13.68
CA LEU A 106 11.02 -3.37 -13.67
C LEU A 106 11.91 -3.11 -12.44
N SER A 107 11.55 -3.63 -11.28
CA SER A 107 12.39 -3.50 -10.07
C SER A 107 13.71 -4.20 -10.25
N GLU A 108 13.73 -5.46 -10.71
CA GLU A 108 14.97 -6.24 -10.85
C GLU A 108 15.85 -5.79 -12.04
N THR A 109 15.31 -5.02 -12.98
CA THR A 109 16.08 -4.48 -14.11
C THR A 109 16.43 -3.00 -13.88
N VAL A 110 15.46 -2.13 -14.10
CA VAL A 110 15.65 -0.66 -14.06
C VAL A 110 15.92 -0.17 -12.64
N GLY A 111 15.17 -0.68 -11.67
CA GLY A 111 15.32 -0.27 -10.26
C GLY A 111 16.67 -0.70 -9.69
N LEU A 112 17.07 -1.94 -9.93
CA LEU A 112 18.37 -2.45 -9.49
C LEU A 112 19.53 -1.71 -10.18
N TRP A 113 19.44 -1.48 -11.49
CA TRP A 113 20.41 -0.67 -12.22
C TRP A 113 20.55 0.73 -11.61
N PHE A 114 19.43 1.39 -11.31
CA PHE A 114 19.41 2.72 -10.71
C PHE A 114 20.10 2.72 -9.33
N VAL A 115 19.75 1.77 -8.47
CA VAL A 115 20.34 1.68 -7.13
C VAL A 115 21.85 1.43 -7.19
N MET A 116 22.31 0.57 -8.11
CA MET A 116 23.73 0.21 -8.21
C MET A 116 24.59 1.27 -8.91
N THR A 117 24.02 2.06 -9.82
CA THR A 117 24.83 2.98 -10.67
C THR A 117 24.61 4.44 -10.39
N GLN A 118 23.45 4.85 -9.90
CA GLN A 118 23.08 6.25 -9.71
C GLN A 118 23.12 6.69 -8.25
N LEU A 119 23.03 5.73 -7.30
CA LEU A 119 23.12 6.07 -5.89
C LEU A 119 24.57 6.04 -5.41
N ASN A 120 24.93 7.08 -4.67
CA ASN A 120 26.25 7.20 -4.05
C ASN A 120 26.23 6.43 -2.71
N ILE A 121 26.49 5.12 -2.78
CA ILE A 121 26.45 4.24 -1.61
C ILE A 121 27.80 4.34 -0.90
N PRO A 122 27.85 4.63 0.42
CA PRO A 122 29.09 4.64 1.19
C PRO A 122 29.79 3.27 1.16
N VAL A 123 31.12 3.30 1.15
CA VAL A 123 31.95 2.08 1.12
C VAL A 123 31.61 1.16 2.29
N GLY A 124 31.36 -0.11 2.00
CA GLY A 124 30.99 -1.14 2.98
C GLY A 124 29.51 -1.21 3.32
N ARG A 125 28.67 -0.40 2.67
CA ARG A 125 27.19 -0.40 2.86
C ARG A 125 26.43 -1.03 1.68
N GLU A 126 27.11 -1.52 0.65
CA GLU A 126 26.49 -2.07 -0.57
C GLU A 126 25.56 -3.24 -0.24
N THR A 127 26.01 -4.17 0.61
CA THR A 127 25.20 -5.35 1.00
C THR A 127 23.96 -4.94 1.78
N ALA A 128 24.08 -4.00 2.72
CA ALA A 128 22.96 -3.51 3.50
C ALA A 128 21.93 -2.80 2.60
N THR A 129 22.40 -1.96 1.69
CA THR A 129 21.57 -1.26 0.69
C THR A 129 20.79 -2.25 -0.18
N MET A 130 21.45 -3.33 -0.62
CA MET A 130 20.82 -4.37 -1.42
C MET A 130 19.71 -5.10 -0.65
N TRP A 131 19.94 -5.43 0.62
CA TRP A 131 18.93 -6.05 1.46
C TRP A 131 17.72 -5.12 1.66
N VAL A 132 17.95 -3.84 1.95
CA VAL A 132 16.87 -2.85 2.09
C VAL A 132 16.07 -2.75 0.78
N TYR A 133 16.75 -2.72 -0.36
CA TYR A 133 16.12 -2.67 -1.66
C TYR A 133 15.22 -3.90 -1.89
N GLN A 134 15.76 -5.10 -1.77
CA GLN A 134 15.02 -6.34 -2.00
C GLN A 134 13.81 -6.49 -1.05
N MET A 135 13.98 -6.17 0.23
CA MET A 135 12.86 -6.20 1.19
C MET A 135 11.78 -5.18 0.84
N SER A 136 12.15 -4.01 0.35
CA SER A 136 11.20 -3.00 -0.11
C SER A 136 10.43 -3.45 -1.35
N VAL A 137 11.11 -4.08 -2.31
CA VAL A 137 10.48 -4.69 -3.51
C VAL A 137 9.48 -5.76 -3.09
N VAL A 138 9.89 -6.72 -2.24
CA VAL A 138 9.01 -7.79 -1.74
C VAL A 138 7.77 -7.21 -1.04
N THR A 139 7.97 -6.21 -0.19
CA THR A 139 6.85 -5.54 0.52
C THR A 139 5.85 -4.92 -0.47
N THR A 140 6.34 -4.26 -1.51
CA THR A 140 5.49 -3.66 -2.55
C THR A 140 4.75 -4.71 -3.36
N LEU A 141 5.42 -5.79 -3.73
CA LEU A 141 4.83 -6.90 -4.48
C LEU A 141 3.71 -7.59 -3.68
N ILE A 142 3.92 -7.83 -2.39
CA ILE A 142 2.87 -8.34 -1.50
C ILE A 142 1.72 -7.33 -1.43
N GLY A 143 2.03 -6.04 -1.31
CA GLY A 143 1.03 -4.97 -1.30
C GLY A 143 0.11 -5.00 -2.53
N ILE A 144 0.66 -5.24 -3.73
CA ILE A 144 -0.09 -5.36 -4.98
C ILE A 144 -1.06 -6.55 -4.93
N MET A 145 -0.60 -7.71 -4.43
CA MET A 145 -1.42 -8.91 -4.36
C MET A 145 -2.54 -8.84 -3.31
N VAL A 146 -2.41 -7.99 -2.31
CA VAL A 146 -3.43 -7.79 -1.27
C VAL A 146 -4.60 -6.91 -1.76
N ILE A 147 -4.43 -6.12 -2.84
CA ILE A 147 -5.43 -5.17 -3.32
C ILE A 147 -6.79 -5.79 -3.61
N PRO A 148 -6.93 -6.90 -4.39
CA PRO A 148 -8.23 -7.50 -4.68
C PRO A 148 -8.99 -7.90 -3.41
N TYR A 149 -8.26 -8.44 -2.43
CA TYR A 149 -8.84 -8.87 -1.16
C TYR A 149 -9.29 -7.66 -0.32
N ARG A 150 -8.46 -6.63 -0.23
CA ARG A 150 -8.81 -5.38 0.48
C ARG A 150 -10.02 -4.72 -0.17
N ALA A 151 -10.07 -4.66 -1.50
CA ALA A 151 -11.20 -4.09 -2.23
C ALA A 151 -12.50 -4.85 -1.98
N SER A 152 -12.44 -6.19 -1.91
CA SER A 152 -13.61 -7.03 -1.64
C SER A 152 -14.13 -6.88 -0.20
N ILE A 153 -13.23 -6.80 0.79
CA ILE A 153 -13.62 -6.57 2.18
C ILE A 153 -14.32 -5.21 2.34
N ILE A 154 -13.73 -4.14 1.78
CA ILE A 154 -14.32 -2.80 1.87
C ILE A 154 -15.66 -2.74 1.12
N ALA A 155 -15.78 -3.44 0.00
CA ALA A 155 -17.03 -3.52 -0.74
C ALA A 155 -18.13 -4.23 0.07
N ALA A 156 -17.79 -5.31 0.79
CA ALA A 156 -18.71 -6.05 1.64
C ALA A 156 -19.17 -5.25 2.88
N GLU A 157 -18.29 -4.48 3.51
CA GLU A 157 -18.63 -3.65 4.67
C GLU A 157 -19.61 -2.50 4.35
N ARG A 158 -19.69 -2.06 3.10
CA ARG A 158 -20.64 -1.03 2.68
C ARG A 158 -22.08 -1.52 2.52
N MET A 159 -22.29 -2.81 2.57
CA MET A 159 -23.60 -3.44 2.38
C MET A 159 -24.30 -3.83 3.70
N SER A 160 -23.65 -3.65 4.83
CA SER A 160 -24.23 -3.79 6.17
C SER A 160 -24.55 -2.43 6.80
#